data_3602115537a49125fe511015c4f7cd97
#
_entry.id   3602115537a49125fe511015c4f7cd97
#
_cell.length_a   1.000
_cell.length_b   1.000
_cell.length_c   1.000
_cell.angle_alpha   90.00
_cell.angle_beta   90.00
_cell.angle_gamma   90.00
#
_symmetry.space_group_name_H-M   'P 1'
#
loop_
_entity.id
_entity.type
_entity.pdbx_description
1 polymer ?
#
loop_
_entity_poly.entity_id
_entity_poly.type
_entity_poly.pdbx_seq_one_letter_code
_entity_poly.pdbx_strand_id
1 'polypeptide(L)'
;KDYVPQPNDYFAIAIALPKVKKIVVEILKSREAKFATIIHPTAIVGDFCQLGEGIVMTPNAKISPNVKIGNFATILGSSFGHDAVVGDFCTITGNCSINGYVTLGEGAFIGSNSCIAPGKKVGAWALVAMGSMVIMNVKSDTKVMGNPARKINI
;
A
#
# COMPACT_ATOMS: atom_id res chain seq x y z
N LYS A 1 3.87 13.40 -21.67
CA LYS A 1 2.41 13.40 -21.96
C LYS A 1 2.05 12.61 -23.23
N ASP A 2 2.98 12.47 -24.16
CA ASP A 2 2.68 11.95 -25.52
C ASP A 2 3.30 10.56 -25.79
N TYR A 3 3.81 9.89 -24.76
CA TYR A 3 4.37 8.55 -24.92
C TYR A 3 3.28 7.53 -25.22
N VAL A 4 3.47 6.77 -26.29
CA VAL A 4 2.60 5.64 -26.67
C VAL A 4 3.29 4.36 -26.29
N PRO A 5 2.69 3.53 -25.41
CA PRO A 5 3.27 2.26 -25.01
C PRO A 5 3.58 1.36 -26.21
N GLN A 6 4.76 0.75 -26.23
CA GLN A 6 5.16 -0.22 -27.25
C GLN A 6 4.86 -1.65 -26.75
N PRO A 7 4.76 -2.66 -27.62
CA PRO A 7 4.37 -4.03 -27.24
C PRO A 7 5.21 -4.67 -26.14
N ASN A 8 6.49 -4.29 -26.02
CA ASN A 8 7.43 -4.81 -25.03
C ASN A 8 7.67 -3.90 -23.84
N ASP A 9 6.93 -2.78 -23.73
CA ASP A 9 7.05 -1.89 -22.59
C ASP A 9 6.28 -2.39 -21.38
N TYR A 10 6.92 -2.28 -20.23
CA TYR A 10 6.32 -2.52 -18.93
C TYR A 10 6.54 -1.31 -18.03
N PHE A 11 5.49 -0.84 -17.42
CA PHE A 11 5.51 0.33 -16.55
C PHE A 11 5.56 -0.07 -15.08
N ALA A 12 6.47 0.54 -14.33
CA ALA A 12 6.47 0.51 -12.88
C ALA A 12 5.96 1.83 -12.34
N ILE A 13 5.00 1.79 -11.42
CA ILE A 13 4.36 2.99 -10.89
C ILE A 13 4.99 3.39 -9.55
N ALA A 14 5.96 4.30 -9.59
CA ALA A 14 6.68 4.79 -8.42
C ALA A 14 6.06 6.09 -7.84
N ILE A 15 4.72 6.20 -7.84
CA ILE A 15 3.98 7.36 -7.35
C ILE A 15 3.46 7.05 -5.96
N ALA A 16 3.86 7.84 -4.95
CA ALA A 16 3.47 7.61 -3.57
C ALA A 16 2.02 8.04 -3.26
N LEU A 17 1.52 9.13 -3.87
CA LEU A 17 0.16 9.63 -3.61
C LEU A 17 -0.90 8.73 -4.27
N PRO A 18 -1.75 8.02 -3.49
CA PRO A 18 -2.66 7.00 -4.03
C PRO A 18 -3.62 7.53 -5.09
N LYS A 19 -4.21 8.71 -4.88
CA LYS A 19 -5.15 9.31 -5.85
C LYS A 19 -4.47 9.65 -7.18
N VAL A 20 -3.25 10.21 -7.13
CA VAL A 20 -2.46 10.51 -8.34
C VAL A 20 -2.04 9.22 -9.03
N LYS A 21 -1.59 8.22 -8.24
CA LYS A 21 -1.24 6.89 -8.74
C LYS A 21 -2.40 6.28 -9.53
N LYS A 22 -3.61 6.29 -8.96
CA LYS A 22 -4.81 5.76 -9.63
C LYS A 22 -5.07 6.44 -10.96
N ILE A 23 -5.06 7.78 -11.00
CA ILE A 23 -5.27 8.55 -12.24
C ILE A 23 -4.25 8.17 -13.31
N VAL A 24 -2.96 8.08 -12.95
CA VAL A 24 -1.89 7.74 -13.90
C VAL A 24 -2.07 6.31 -14.42
N VAL A 25 -2.40 5.37 -13.55
CA VAL A 25 -2.67 3.97 -13.95
C VAL A 25 -3.85 3.90 -14.90
N GLU A 26 -4.94 4.60 -14.63
CA GLU A 26 -6.14 4.63 -15.51
C GLU A 26 -5.80 5.20 -16.89
N ILE A 27 -5.02 6.29 -16.95
CA ILE A 27 -4.53 6.86 -18.22
C ILE A 27 -3.65 5.86 -18.98
N LEU A 28 -2.75 5.17 -18.30
CA LEU A 28 -1.88 4.19 -18.93
C LEU A 28 -2.67 2.95 -19.38
N LYS A 29 -3.63 2.48 -18.59
CA LYS A 29 -4.53 1.37 -18.96
C LYS A 29 -5.37 1.71 -20.20
N SER A 30 -5.86 2.94 -20.33
CA SER A 30 -6.58 3.36 -21.54
C SER A 30 -5.72 3.39 -22.80
N ARG A 31 -4.40 3.28 -22.66
CA ARG A 31 -3.42 3.16 -23.74
C ARG A 31 -2.86 1.74 -23.86
N GLU A 32 -3.53 0.76 -23.29
CA GLU A 32 -3.13 -0.66 -23.32
C GLU A 32 -1.76 -0.95 -22.71
N ALA A 33 -1.27 -0.08 -21.81
CA ALA A 33 0.01 -0.28 -21.12
C ALA A 33 -0.01 -1.54 -20.24
N LYS A 34 1.12 -2.25 -20.23
CA LYS A 34 1.36 -3.40 -19.34
C LYS A 34 2.13 -2.94 -18.10
N PHE A 35 1.89 -3.59 -16.96
CA PHE A 35 2.51 -3.19 -15.71
C PHE A 35 3.41 -4.28 -15.14
N ALA A 36 4.57 -3.86 -14.64
CA ALA A 36 5.50 -4.73 -13.95
C ALA A 36 5.24 -4.72 -12.44
N THR A 37 5.22 -5.90 -11.83
CA THR A 37 5.37 -6.05 -10.38
C THR A 37 6.86 -6.15 -10.08
N ILE A 38 7.37 -5.24 -9.25
CA ILE A 38 8.78 -5.17 -8.88
C ILE A 38 8.92 -5.49 -7.39
N ILE A 39 9.59 -6.60 -7.11
CA ILE A 39 9.87 -7.04 -5.74
C ILE A 39 11.40 -7.09 -5.58
N HIS A 40 11.93 -6.30 -4.64
CA HIS A 40 13.36 -6.31 -4.39
C HIS A 40 13.82 -7.68 -3.88
N PRO A 41 14.99 -8.21 -4.29
CA PRO A 41 15.47 -9.55 -3.91
C PRO A 41 15.60 -9.79 -2.39
N THR A 42 15.73 -8.73 -1.59
CA THR A 42 15.77 -8.85 -0.12
C THR A 42 14.39 -8.76 0.54
N ALA A 43 13.32 -8.55 -0.23
CA ALA A 43 11.97 -8.62 0.30
C ALA A 43 11.61 -10.10 0.55
N ILE A 44 10.96 -10.35 1.68
CA ILE A 44 10.51 -11.69 2.08
C ILE A 44 8.99 -11.74 1.91
N VAL A 45 8.53 -12.69 1.12
CA VAL A 45 7.10 -12.96 0.93
C VAL A 45 6.82 -14.38 1.42
N GLY A 46 5.98 -14.47 2.44
CA GLY A 46 5.58 -15.75 3.05
C GLY A 46 4.65 -16.57 2.18
N ASP A 47 4.40 -17.79 2.62
CA ASP A 47 3.57 -18.76 1.90
C ASP A 47 2.10 -18.30 1.80
N PHE A 48 1.42 -18.75 0.74
CA PHE A 48 0.00 -18.51 0.48
C PHE A 48 -0.39 -17.04 0.33
N CYS A 49 0.58 -16.13 0.14
CA CYS A 49 0.30 -14.74 -0.18
C CYS A 49 -0.31 -14.60 -1.58
N GLN A 50 -1.25 -13.65 -1.71
CA GLN A 50 -1.85 -13.28 -2.99
C GLN A 50 -1.40 -11.87 -3.34
N LEU A 51 -0.75 -11.70 -4.49
CA LEU A 51 -0.20 -10.44 -4.95
C LEU A 51 -0.88 -10.02 -6.26
N GLY A 52 -1.36 -8.78 -6.32
CA GLY A 52 -1.90 -8.17 -7.53
C GLY A 52 -0.83 -7.75 -8.54
N GLU A 53 -1.24 -7.03 -9.58
CA GLU A 53 -0.35 -6.46 -10.59
C GLU A 53 0.25 -5.12 -10.17
N GLY A 54 1.37 -4.74 -10.77
CA GLY A 54 1.95 -3.40 -10.64
C GLY A 54 2.44 -3.04 -9.23
N ILE A 55 2.68 -4.03 -8.38
CA ILE A 55 3.17 -3.84 -7.01
C ILE A 55 4.64 -3.42 -7.05
N VAL A 56 5.02 -2.50 -6.17
CA VAL A 56 6.42 -2.13 -5.92
C VAL A 56 6.75 -2.42 -4.46
N MET A 57 7.67 -3.37 -4.24
CA MET A 57 8.23 -3.68 -2.91
C MET A 57 9.72 -3.35 -2.88
N THR A 58 10.11 -2.45 -1.99
CA THR A 58 11.51 -2.06 -1.81
C THR A 58 12.26 -3.01 -0.87
N PRO A 59 13.60 -2.85 -0.69
CA PRO A 59 14.37 -3.67 0.23
C PRO A 59 13.74 -3.80 1.62
N ASN A 60 13.93 -4.97 2.24
CA ASN A 60 13.52 -5.27 3.61
C ASN A 60 11.99 -5.28 3.86
N ALA A 61 11.15 -5.29 2.85
CA ALA A 61 9.73 -5.58 3.03
C ALA A 61 9.57 -7.02 3.53
N LYS A 62 8.73 -7.23 4.57
CA LYS A 62 8.49 -8.55 5.17
C LYS A 62 6.99 -8.81 5.19
N ILE A 63 6.55 -9.78 4.41
CA ILE A 63 5.15 -10.15 4.26
C ILE A 63 4.97 -11.54 4.89
N SER A 64 4.22 -11.63 5.98
CA SER A 64 3.89 -12.91 6.63
C SER A 64 2.93 -13.76 5.80
N PRO A 65 2.73 -15.04 6.12
CA PRO A 65 1.82 -15.90 5.36
C PRO A 65 0.38 -15.40 5.28
N ASN A 66 -0.33 -15.83 4.24
CA ASN A 66 -1.75 -15.55 3.95
C ASN A 66 -2.09 -14.07 3.69
N VAL A 67 -1.12 -13.19 3.53
CA VAL A 67 -1.37 -11.77 3.24
C VAL A 67 -1.89 -11.61 1.81
N LYS A 68 -2.89 -10.73 1.64
CA LYS A 68 -3.42 -10.36 0.34
C LYS A 68 -3.07 -8.90 0.05
N ILE A 69 -2.45 -8.66 -1.09
CA ILE A 69 -2.05 -7.31 -1.52
C ILE A 69 -2.67 -7.03 -2.88
N GLY A 70 -3.47 -5.98 -2.94
CA GLY A 70 -4.15 -5.54 -4.15
C GLY A 70 -3.22 -4.92 -5.18
N ASN A 71 -3.80 -4.49 -6.28
CA ASN A 71 -3.08 -3.96 -7.44
C ASN A 71 -2.44 -2.60 -7.13
N PHE A 72 -1.28 -2.33 -7.72
CA PHE A 72 -0.58 -1.05 -7.63
C PHE A 72 -0.25 -0.60 -6.20
N ALA A 73 -0.13 -1.54 -5.27
CA ALA A 73 0.34 -1.23 -3.93
C ALA A 73 1.84 -0.89 -3.94
N THR A 74 2.24 0.10 -3.13
CA THR A 74 3.64 0.47 -2.91
C THR A 74 4.00 0.19 -1.47
N ILE A 75 5.05 -0.63 -1.25
CA ILE A 75 5.48 -1.08 0.07
C ILE A 75 6.97 -0.76 0.23
N LEU A 76 7.27 0.20 1.10
CA LEU A 76 8.63 0.68 1.33
C LEU A 76 9.17 0.09 2.64
N GLY A 77 9.87 -1.06 2.59
CA GLY A 77 10.59 -1.65 3.71
C GLY A 77 9.79 -1.80 5.00
N SER A 78 8.55 -2.24 4.89
CA SER A 78 7.59 -2.38 6.00
C SER A 78 7.22 -3.83 6.27
N SER A 79 6.71 -4.14 7.46
CA SER A 79 6.34 -5.49 7.86
C SER A 79 4.83 -5.68 7.93
N PHE A 80 4.38 -6.85 7.49
CA PHE A 80 2.98 -7.26 7.50
C PHE A 80 2.82 -8.54 8.30
N GLY A 81 1.93 -8.52 9.27
CA GLY A 81 1.48 -9.69 10.00
C GLY A 81 0.58 -10.58 9.14
N HIS A 82 0.45 -11.84 9.55
CA HIS A 82 -0.33 -12.85 8.85
C HIS A 82 -1.79 -12.42 8.64
N ASP A 83 -2.41 -12.91 7.57
CA ASP A 83 -3.81 -12.68 7.24
C ASP A 83 -4.19 -11.18 7.03
N ALA A 84 -3.21 -10.29 6.87
CA ALA A 84 -3.49 -8.90 6.56
C ALA A 84 -4.00 -8.75 5.11
N VAL A 85 -4.90 -7.78 4.91
CA VAL A 85 -5.46 -7.48 3.59
C VAL A 85 -5.17 -6.03 3.23
N VAL A 86 -4.58 -5.81 2.08
CA VAL A 86 -4.22 -4.50 1.54
C VAL A 86 -4.99 -4.29 0.24
N GLY A 87 -5.80 -3.25 0.18
CA GLY A 87 -6.55 -2.87 -1.02
C GLY A 87 -5.67 -2.31 -2.14
N ASP A 88 -6.28 -2.09 -3.29
CA ASP A 88 -5.60 -1.52 -4.45
C ASP A 88 -5.07 -0.11 -4.16
N PHE A 89 -4.02 0.30 -4.86
CA PHE A 89 -3.42 1.63 -4.80
C PHE A 89 -2.89 2.07 -3.43
N CYS A 90 -2.88 1.20 -2.42
CA CYS A 90 -2.31 1.54 -1.11
C CYS A 90 -0.85 1.96 -1.22
N THR A 91 -0.44 2.87 -0.34
CA THR A 91 0.97 3.23 -0.15
C THR A 91 1.33 3.08 1.31
N ILE A 92 2.25 2.17 1.60
CA ILE A 92 2.79 1.92 2.92
C ILE A 92 4.25 2.37 2.90
N THR A 93 4.54 3.48 3.54
CA THR A 93 5.88 4.06 3.55
C THR A 93 6.80 3.37 4.56
N GLY A 94 8.04 3.84 4.73
CA GLY A 94 9.10 3.08 5.42
C GLY A 94 8.82 2.72 6.88
N ASN A 95 9.26 1.54 7.29
CA ASN A 95 9.28 1.06 8.67
C ASN A 95 7.89 1.00 9.35
N CYS A 96 6.83 0.78 8.59
CA CYS A 96 5.51 0.56 9.17
C CYS A 96 5.35 -0.87 9.67
N SER A 97 4.56 -1.04 10.72
CA SER A 97 4.12 -2.34 11.23
C SER A 97 2.61 -2.50 11.01
N ILE A 98 2.25 -3.32 10.04
CA ILE A 98 0.86 -3.69 9.73
C ILE A 98 0.64 -5.06 10.36
N ASN A 99 0.03 -5.10 11.54
CA ASN A 99 -0.08 -6.35 12.30
C ASN A 99 -1.10 -7.33 11.71
N GLY A 100 -1.19 -8.51 12.31
CA GLY A 100 -2.06 -9.59 11.82
C GLY A 100 -3.54 -9.17 11.73
N TYR A 101 -4.24 -9.68 10.71
CA TYR A 101 -5.67 -9.42 10.44
C TYR A 101 -6.03 -7.94 10.17
N VAL A 102 -5.05 -7.07 9.95
CA VAL A 102 -5.31 -5.68 9.58
C VAL A 102 -5.90 -5.63 8.16
N THR A 103 -6.88 -4.76 7.97
CA THR A 103 -7.42 -4.46 6.63
C THR A 103 -7.13 -3.00 6.29
N LEU A 104 -6.45 -2.78 5.17
CA LEU A 104 -6.26 -1.47 4.56
C LEU A 104 -7.17 -1.36 3.34
N GLY A 105 -8.09 -0.41 3.33
CA GLY A 105 -8.98 -0.15 2.20
C GLY A 105 -8.23 0.45 1.01
N GLU A 106 -8.86 0.47 -0.15
CA GLU A 106 -8.32 1.05 -1.38
C GLU A 106 -7.71 2.43 -1.15
N GLY A 107 -6.53 2.67 -1.69
CA GLY A 107 -5.86 3.97 -1.62
C GLY A 107 -5.49 4.44 -0.22
N ALA A 108 -5.50 3.58 0.79
CA ALA A 108 -5.03 3.95 2.12
C ALA A 108 -3.55 4.34 2.08
N PHE A 109 -3.20 5.43 2.75
CA PHE A 109 -1.83 5.91 2.87
C PHE A 109 -1.34 5.75 4.31
N ILE A 110 -0.27 4.99 4.51
CA ILE A 110 0.33 4.76 5.83
C ILE A 110 1.71 5.43 5.86
N GLY A 111 1.80 6.49 6.65
CA GLY A 111 3.03 7.27 6.85
C GLY A 111 4.08 6.50 7.64
N SER A 112 5.35 6.78 7.37
CA SER A 112 6.51 6.07 7.92
C SER A 112 6.49 5.95 9.44
N ASN A 113 7.04 4.85 9.95
CA ASN A 113 7.10 4.53 11.38
C ASN A 113 5.73 4.42 12.07
N SER A 114 4.66 4.19 11.31
CA SER A 114 3.33 3.96 11.89
C SER A 114 3.12 2.50 12.24
N CYS A 115 2.32 2.27 13.26
CA CYS A 115 1.92 0.93 13.69
C CYS A 115 0.38 0.82 13.70
N ILE A 116 -0.14 -0.22 13.05
CA ILE A 116 -1.57 -0.54 13.06
C ILE A 116 -1.78 -1.79 13.92
N ALA A 117 -2.55 -1.66 15.00
CA ALA A 117 -2.81 -2.76 15.92
C ALA A 117 -3.56 -3.93 15.25
N PRO A 118 -3.39 -5.17 15.73
CA PRO A 118 -4.00 -6.36 15.14
C PRO A 118 -5.51 -6.22 14.95
N GLY A 119 -6.03 -6.73 13.84
CA GLY A 119 -7.46 -6.78 13.53
C GLY A 119 -8.11 -5.43 13.25
N LYS A 120 -7.35 -4.34 13.14
CA LYS A 120 -7.91 -3.01 12.86
C LYS A 120 -8.11 -2.78 11.37
N LYS A 121 -9.06 -1.88 11.08
CA LYS A 121 -9.39 -1.47 9.70
C LYS A 121 -9.03 -0.01 9.49
N VAL A 122 -8.29 0.25 8.43
CA VAL A 122 -8.08 1.61 7.90
C VAL A 122 -8.91 1.73 6.63
N GLY A 123 -9.88 2.63 6.62
CA GLY A 123 -10.83 2.78 5.53
C GLY A 123 -10.19 3.27 4.23
N ALA A 124 -10.91 3.15 3.13
CA ALA A 124 -10.43 3.58 1.82
C ALA A 124 -10.07 5.07 1.83
N TRP A 125 -8.98 5.41 1.14
CA TRP A 125 -8.47 6.79 1.00
C TRP A 125 -8.13 7.49 2.31
N ALA A 126 -8.11 6.75 3.42
CA ALA A 126 -7.68 7.29 4.70
C ALA A 126 -6.15 7.50 4.72
N LEU A 127 -5.73 8.50 5.48
CA LEU A 127 -4.33 8.82 5.69
C LEU A 127 -3.97 8.65 7.17
N VAL A 128 -3.01 7.79 7.41
CA VAL A 128 -2.33 7.66 8.71
C VAL A 128 -1.03 8.44 8.63
N ALA A 129 -0.92 9.53 9.40
CA ALA A 129 0.30 10.35 9.42
C ALA A 129 1.48 9.57 10.02
N MET A 130 2.70 9.96 9.64
CA MET A 130 3.92 9.31 10.11
C MET A 130 3.99 9.24 11.64
N GLY A 131 4.59 8.17 12.17
CA GLY A 131 4.76 7.95 13.61
C GLY A 131 3.48 7.67 14.39
N SER A 132 2.39 7.34 13.72
CA SER A 132 1.10 7.12 14.38
C SER A 132 0.92 5.70 14.90
N MET A 133 0.23 5.56 16.06
CA MET A 133 -0.21 4.29 16.63
C MET A 133 -1.73 4.16 16.47
N VAL A 134 -2.17 3.34 15.52
CA VAL A 134 -3.59 3.10 15.26
C VAL A 134 -4.09 1.93 16.07
N ILE A 135 -4.85 2.21 17.12
CA ILE A 135 -5.48 1.21 18.02
C ILE A 135 -7.00 1.11 17.86
N MET A 136 -7.58 1.93 16.99
CA MET A 136 -9.01 1.94 16.64
C MET A 136 -9.19 1.97 15.14
N ASN A 137 -10.35 1.53 14.65
CA ASN A 137 -10.66 1.60 13.23
C ASN A 137 -10.68 3.06 12.75
N VAL A 138 -10.10 3.27 11.56
CA VAL A 138 -10.07 4.58 10.89
C VAL A 138 -11.13 4.55 9.78
N LYS A 139 -12.00 5.55 9.74
CA LYS A 139 -13.03 5.68 8.70
C LYS A 139 -12.41 6.05 7.35
N SER A 140 -13.11 5.72 6.26
CA SER A 140 -12.71 6.16 4.91
C SER A 140 -12.58 7.69 4.85
N ASP A 141 -11.71 8.17 3.96
CA ASP A 141 -11.45 9.59 3.71
C ASP A 141 -11.09 10.40 4.97
N THR A 142 -10.57 9.73 5.99
CA THR A 142 -10.20 10.35 7.26
C THR A 142 -8.69 10.44 7.39
N LYS A 143 -8.20 11.56 7.92
CA LYS A 143 -6.80 11.73 8.31
C LYS A 143 -6.65 11.54 9.81
N VAL A 144 -5.66 10.74 10.23
CA VAL A 144 -5.38 10.48 11.66
C VAL A 144 -3.89 10.68 11.95
N MET A 145 -3.57 11.12 13.18
CA MET A 145 -2.20 11.33 13.64
C MET A 145 -2.08 11.09 15.15
N GLY A 146 -0.90 10.67 15.58
CA GLY A 146 -0.48 10.62 16.98
C GLY A 146 -0.46 9.23 17.60
N ASN A 147 -0.16 9.18 18.89
CA ASN A 147 -0.16 7.97 19.72
C ASN A 147 -0.97 8.23 21.01
N PRO A 148 -2.17 7.66 21.13
CA PRO A 148 -2.91 6.93 20.10
C PRO A 148 -3.39 7.86 18.96
N ALA A 149 -3.51 7.32 17.75
CA ALA A 149 -3.94 8.09 16.59
C ALA A 149 -5.37 8.64 16.74
N ARG A 150 -5.54 9.93 16.44
CA ARG A 150 -6.82 10.64 16.49
C ARG A 150 -7.05 11.36 15.16
N LYS A 151 -8.32 11.60 14.83
CA LYS A 151 -8.70 12.38 13.65
C LYS A 151 -8.11 13.78 13.72
N ILE A 152 -7.58 14.23 12.60
CA ILE A 152 -7.08 15.60 12.42
C ILE A 152 -7.79 16.26 11.23
N ASN A 153 -7.91 17.57 11.28
CA ASN A 153 -8.47 18.40 10.22
C ASN A 153 -7.33 19.25 9.64
N ILE A 154 -6.73 18.79 8.54
CA ILE A 154 -5.70 19.49 7.77
C ILE A 154 -6.01 19.41 6.29
#